data_c198df4ea9a10fcd55c854377b8d82dc
#
_entry.id   c198df4ea9a10fcd55c854377b8d82dc
#
_cell.length_a   1.000
_cell.length_b   1.000
_cell.length_c   1.000
_cell.angle_alpha   90.00
_cell.angle_beta   90.00
_cell.angle_gamma   90.00
#
_symmetry.space_group_name_H-M   'P 1'
#
loop_
_entity.id
_entity.type
_entity.pdbx_description
1 polymer ?
#
loop_
_entity_poly.entity_id
_entity_poly.type
_entity_poly.pdbx_seq_one_letter_code
_entity_poly.pdbx_strand_id
1 'polypeptide(L)'
;MELNRVELALKEIYDGWQMGNEKENNGYSAMFRMGFPDEYIDSDRPLLMYVGQEDLNGNKGKPQEWIRKYQTIQRTRNNDIDPSEGVRHSPFWEMYRTFCDMGYNSLWNNLDKLLKVEIDKTDLTTKPLSKEDAVELNAAYGEKKLSVLQREINLLKPKVIVFAIGPREKYRKSLASAFAIDASLLYAHRPTRQNCVHDISAVLGLKDTIVLWTYHPNYLSRGKLKDEAHQKMQLLVTPKET
;
A
#
# COMPACT_ATOMS: atom_id res chain seq x y z
N MET A 1 11.18 15.80 14.22
CA MET A 1 10.05 15.02 14.78
C MET A 1 10.58 13.61 14.97
N GLU A 2 10.39 13.02 16.15
CA GLU A 2 10.90 11.67 16.46
C GLU A 2 9.95 10.60 15.93
N LEU A 3 10.49 9.41 15.62
CA LEU A 3 9.73 8.23 15.25
C LEU A 3 9.05 7.64 16.49
N ASN A 4 7.80 7.23 16.37
CA ASN A 4 7.12 6.50 17.43
C ASN A 4 7.54 5.02 17.49
N ARG A 5 7.12 4.30 18.56
CA ARG A 5 7.52 2.89 18.78
C ARG A 5 7.19 1.95 17.61
N VAL A 6 6.09 2.19 16.89
CA VAL A 6 5.69 1.36 15.74
C VAL A 6 6.54 1.70 14.53
N GLU A 7 6.82 2.99 14.30
CA GLU A 7 7.72 3.42 13.23
C GLU A 7 9.15 2.93 13.43
N LEU A 8 9.63 2.85 14.67
CA LEU A 8 10.93 2.26 14.98
C LEU A 8 10.97 0.78 14.58
N ALA A 9 9.93 0.01 14.90
CA ALA A 9 9.84 -1.39 14.49
C ALA A 9 9.70 -1.55 12.95
N LEU A 10 8.97 -0.67 12.28
CA LEU A 10 8.92 -0.61 10.81
C LEU A 10 10.29 -0.28 10.23
N LYS A 11 11.01 0.67 10.83
CA LYS A 11 12.38 1.03 10.41
C LYS A 11 13.32 -0.17 10.45
N GLU A 12 13.25 -1.00 11.50
CA GLU A 12 14.05 -2.23 11.58
C GLU A 12 13.76 -3.20 10.42
N ILE A 13 12.50 -3.29 9.96
CA ILE A 13 12.13 -4.09 8.78
C ILE A 13 12.83 -3.56 7.52
N TYR A 14 12.81 -2.23 7.32
CA TYR A 14 13.40 -1.60 6.13
C TYR A 14 14.95 -1.65 6.17
N ASP A 15 15.53 -1.37 7.31
CA ASP A 15 17.00 -1.43 7.49
C ASP A 15 17.54 -2.85 7.31
N GLY A 16 16.75 -3.86 7.70
CA GLY A 16 17.08 -5.28 7.50
C GLY A 16 16.83 -5.79 6.08
N TRP A 17 16.27 -4.97 5.18
CA TRP A 17 16.05 -5.35 3.78
C TRP A 17 17.26 -5.01 2.91
N GLN A 18 18.28 -5.87 3.00
CA GLN A 18 19.57 -5.66 2.35
C GLN A 18 19.47 -5.33 0.86
N MET A 19 18.70 -6.12 0.09
CA MET A 19 18.53 -5.91 -1.35
C MET A 19 17.92 -4.53 -1.67
N GLY A 20 16.92 -4.08 -0.90
CA GLY A 20 16.35 -2.76 -1.06
C GLY A 20 17.36 -1.65 -0.76
N ASN A 21 18.13 -1.79 0.31
CA ASN A 21 19.15 -0.83 0.71
C ASN A 21 20.30 -0.75 -0.31
N GLU A 22 20.71 -1.87 -0.91
CA GLU A 22 21.73 -1.90 -1.96
C GLU A 22 21.26 -1.21 -3.24
N LYS A 23 19.97 -1.33 -3.58
CA LYS A 23 19.37 -0.71 -4.77
C LYS A 23 19.02 0.76 -4.54
N GLU A 24 18.68 1.17 -3.31
CA GLU A 24 18.39 2.55 -2.97
C GLU A 24 19.59 3.45 -3.35
N ASN A 25 19.35 4.50 -4.14
CA ASN A 25 20.37 5.40 -4.71
C ASN A 25 21.32 4.76 -5.76
N ASN A 26 21.11 3.50 -6.13
CA ASN A 26 21.86 2.83 -7.19
C ASN A 26 20.95 2.56 -8.40
N GLY A 27 20.49 3.63 -9.06
CA GLY A 27 19.55 3.59 -10.17
C GLY A 27 18.08 3.38 -9.74
N TYR A 28 17.79 3.46 -8.43
CA TYR A 28 16.45 3.40 -7.86
C TYR A 28 16.21 4.59 -6.93
N SER A 29 14.94 4.93 -6.73
CA SER A 29 14.52 6.00 -5.81
C SER A 29 14.84 5.65 -4.37
N ALA A 30 14.71 6.66 -3.50
CA ALA A 30 14.59 6.38 -2.08
C ALA A 30 13.39 5.45 -1.80
N MET A 31 13.57 4.59 -0.79
CA MET A 31 12.58 3.60 -0.39
C MET A 31 11.33 4.26 0.20
N PHE A 32 10.15 3.79 -0.21
CA PHE A 32 8.91 4.12 0.49
C PHE A 32 8.89 3.41 1.85
N ARG A 33 8.96 4.20 2.91
CA ARG A 33 8.87 3.73 4.30
C ARG A 33 7.54 4.18 4.88
N MET A 34 6.69 3.22 5.25
CA MET A 34 5.37 3.53 5.79
C MET A 34 5.49 4.31 7.11
N GLY A 35 4.74 5.41 7.23
CA GLY A 35 4.56 6.14 8.47
C GLY A 35 3.38 5.59 9.27
N PHE A 36 3.42 5.68 10.59
CA PHE A 36 2.35 5.23 11.48
C PHE A 36 1.88 6.40 12.35
N PRO A 37 0.65 6.92 12.16
CA PRO A 37 0.13 8.04 12.93
C PRO A 37 0.11 7.76 14.44
N ASP A 38 0.58 8.72 15.25
CA ASP A 38 0.70 8.57 16.69
C ASP A 38 -0.65 8.27 17.36
N GLU A 39 -1.71 8.88 16.85
CA GLU A 39 -3.08 8.69 17.30
C GLU A 39 -3.65 7.29 17.06
N TYR A 40 -2.92 6.41 16.33
CA TYR A 40 -3.31 5.03 16.12
C TYR A 40 -2.71 4.07 17.17
N ILE A 41 -1.71 4.52 17.95
CA ILE A 41 -0.94 3.65 18.85
C ILE A 41 -1.82 2.99 19.91
N ASP A 42 -2.70 3.79 20.52
CA ASP A 42 -3.57 3.33 21.62
C ASP A 42 -5.06 3.42 21.25
N SER A 43 -5.34 3.37 19.93
CA SER A 43 -6.71 3.44 19.42
C SER A 43 -7.37 2.07 19.38
N ASP A 44 -8.63 1.98 19.81
CA ASP A 44 -9.46 0.78 19.71
C ASP A 44 -9.98 0.52 18.29
N ARG A 45 -9.78 1.48 17.36
CA ARG A 45 -10.22 1.32 15.97
C ARG A 45 -9.36 0.28 15.25
N PRO A 46 -9.98 -0.62 14.46
CA PRO A 46 -9.23 -1.60 13.70
C PRO A 46 -8.35 -0.96 12.64
N LEU A 47 -7.16 -1.54 12.42
CA LEU A 47 -6.27 -1.10 11.36
C LEU A 47 -6.75 -1.61 10.00
N LEU A 48 -6.71 -0.73 8.99
CA LEU A 48 -6.86 -1.06 7.59
C LEU A 48 -5.59 -0.64 6.86
N MET A 49 -4.97 -1.56 6.11
CA MET A 49 -3.82 -1.26 5.25
C MET A 49 -4.31 -1.05 3.81
N TYR A 50 -4.16 0.17 3.31
CA TYR A 50 -4.54 0.56 1.96
C TYR A 50 -3.31 0.62 1.07
N VAL A 51 -3.18 -0.36 0.18
CA VAL A 51 -1.97 -0.60 -0.61
C VAL A 51 -2.16 -0.12 -2.04
N GLY A 52 -1.42 0.92 -2.41
CA GLY A 52 -1.27 1.40 -3.78
C GLY A 52 -0.23 0.62 -4.58
N GLN A 53 -0.04 1.03 -5.83
CA GLN A 53 0.97 0.45 -6.73
C GLN A 53 2.37 0.90 -6.32
N GLU A 54 2.69 2.11 -6.67
CA GLU A 54 3.91 2.88 -6.39
C GLU A 54 3.57 4.37 -6.32
N ASP A 55 4.40 5.18 -5.68
CA ASP A 55 4.24 6.63 -5.64
C ASP A 55 5.13 7.33 -6.67
N LEU A 56 4.60 7.55 -7.88
CA LEU A 56 5.32 8.20 -8.98
C LEU A 56 5.67 9.68 -8.73
N ASN A 57 4.96 10.35 -7.83
CA ASN A 57 5.05 11.80 -7.68
C ASN A 57 5.68 12.28 -6.36
N GLY A 58 5.85 11.43 -5.37
CA GLY A 58 6.10 11.86 -4.01
C GLY A 58 7.36 11.35 -3.35
N ASN A 59 7.89 10.25 -3.80
CA ASN A 59 8.88 9.54 -3.00
C ASN A 59 10.33 9.86 -3.35
N LYS A 60 10.64 11.14 -3.51
CA LYS A 60 12.03 11.60 -3.57
C LYS A 60 12.65 11.63 -2.16
N GLY A 61 12.68 10.45 -1.49
CA GLY A 61 13.30 10.34 -0.16
C GLY A 61 12.49 10.98 0.97
N LYS A 62 11.18 10.89 0.93
CA LYS A 62 10.36 11.38 2.05
C LYS A 62 10.54 10.50 3.29
N PRO A 63 10.92 11.07 4.45
CA PRO A 63 11.08 10.30 5.68
C PRO A 63 9.73 9.76 6.20
N GLN A 64 9.79 8.76 7.07
CA GLN A 64 8.59 8.16 7.67
C GLN A 64 7.69 9.19 8.35
N GLU A 65 8.27 10.18 9.04
CA GLU A 65 7.54 11.27 9.71
C GLU A 65 6.74 12.12 8.73
N TRP A 66 7.25 12.32 7.52
CA TRP A 66 6.52 13.02 6.48
C TRP A 66 5.33 12.19 6.00
N ILE A 67 5.53 10.89 5.76
CA ILE A 67 4.44 9.99 5.36
C ILE A 67 3.35 9.94 6.44
N ARG A 68 3.73 9.87 7.72
CA ARG A 68 2.81 9.93 8.86
C ARG A 68 1.98 11.20 8.84
N LYS A 69 2.64 12.36 8.82
CA LYS A 69 2.00 13.69 8.77
C LYS A 69 1.05 13.80 7.59
N TYR A 70 1.50 13.35 6.41
CA TYR A 70 0.70 13.39 5.20
C TYR A 70 -0.58 12.53 5.31
N GLN A 71 -0.50 11.34 5.88
CA GLN A 71 -1.67 10.51 6.14
C GLN A 71 -2.66 11.19 7.11
N THR A 72 -2.17 11.83 8.16
CA THR A 72 -3.00 12.59 9.11
C THR A 72 -3.73 13.73 8.40
N ILE A 73 -3.05 14.51 7.54
CA ILE A 73 -3.69 15.56 6.73
C ILE A 73 -4.80 14.97 5.85
N GLN A 74 -4.54 13.86 5.16
CA GLN A 74 -5.54 13.25 4.29
C GLN A 74 -6.75 12.73 5.07
N ARG A 75 -6.55 12.18 6.26
CA ARG A 75 -7.61 11.68 7.14
C ARG A 75 -8.46 12.79 7.75
N THR A 76 -7.82 13.81 8.32
CA THR A 76 -8.49 14.89 9.05
C THR A 76 -9.05 15.96 8.13
N ARG A 77 -8.65 15.97 6.85
CA ARG A 77 -8.96 17.03 5.88
C ARG A 77 -8.50 18.42 6.34
N ASN A 78 -7.49 18.46 7.20
CA ASN A 78 -6.97 19.71 7.73
C ASN A 78 -5.85 20.26 6.85
N ASN A 79 -6.10 21.43 6.22
CA ASN A 79 -5.15 22.14 5.38
C ASN A 79 -4.25 23.12 6.16
N ASP A 80 -4.51 23.34 7.46
CA ASP A 80 -3.77 24.34 8.26
C ASP A 80 -2.35 23.89 8.61
N ILE A 81 -2.03 22.60 8.43
CA ILE A 81 -0.75 22.02 8.84
C ILE A 81 0.38 22.39 7.87
N ASP A 82 0.12 22.37 6.57
CA ASP A 82 1.04 22.82 5.51
C ASP A 82 0.27 22.95 4.17
N PRO A 83 0.02 24.17 3.70
CA PRO A 83 -0.72 24.43 2.46
C PRO A 83 -0.08 23.78 1.22
N SER A 84 1.25 23.57 1.20
CA SER A 84 1.95 22.94 0.09
C SER A 84 1.71 21.43 0.02
N GLU A 85 1.29 20.83 1.13
CA GLU A 85 1.02 19.40 1.29
C GLU A 85 -0.48 19.09 1.35
N GLY A 86 -1.37 20.07 1.17
CA GLY A 86 -2.80 20.04 1.44
C GLY A 86 -3.58 18.79 1.02
N VAL A 87 -4.84 18.76 1.38
CA VAL A 87 -5.75 17.63 1.10
C VAL A 87 -5.81 17.32 -0.40
N ARG A 88 -5.54 16.08 -0.77
CA ARG A 88 -5.60 15.63 -2.17
C ARG A 88 -7.00 15.14 -2.52
N HIS A 89 -7.52 15.62 -3.64
CA HIS A 89 -8.82 15.23 -4.20
C HIS A 89 -8.71 14.17 -5.28
N SER A 90 -7.63 13.37 -5.29
CA SER A 90 -7.52 12.25 -6.22
C SER A 90 -8.42 11.09 -5.78
N PRO A 91 -8.92 10.26 -6.73
CA PRO A 91 -9.73 9.09 -6.41
C PRO A 91 -9.06 8.12 -5.41
N PHE A 92 -7.71 8.08 -5.39
CA PHE A 92 -6.94 7.27 -4.45
C PHE A 92 -7.16 7.76 -3.01
N TRP A 93 -7.00 9.07 -2.76
CA TRP A 93 -7.15 9.64 -1.42
C TRP A 93 -8.62 9.75 -0.99
N GLU A 94 -9.55 9.89 -1.93
CA GLU A 94 -10.98 9.80 -1.63
C GLU A 94 -11.35 8.41 -1.10
N MET A 95 -10.86 7.34 -1.73
CA MET A 95 -11.08 5.98 -1.27
C MET A 95 -10.41 5.72 0.09
N TYR A 96 -9.19 6.20 0.31
CA TYR A 96 -8.52 6.15 1.61
C TYR A 96 -9.39 6.77 2.71
N ARG A 97 -9.93 7.98 2.47
CA ARG A 97 -10.80 8.66 3.43
C ARG A 97 -12.11 7.93 3.69
N THR A 98 -12.69 7.28 2.67
CA THR A 98 -13.90 6.45 2.85
C THR A 98 -13.68 5.41 3.94
N PHE A 99 -12.55 4.74 3.98
CA PHE A 99 -12.25 3.77 5.05
C PHE A 99 -12.05 4.45 6.41
N CYS A 100 -11.45 5.65 6.45
CA CYS A 100 -11.37 6.43 7.68
C CYS A 100 -12.76 6.81 8.22
N ASP A 101 -13.66 7.21 7.34
CA ASP A 101 -15.06 7.58 7.66
C ASP A 101 -15.87 6.35 8.14
N MET A 102 -15.51 5.15 7.70
CA MET A 102 -16.07 3.88 8.18
C MET A 102 -15.54 3.44 9.56
N GLY A 103 -14.68 4.23 10.19
CA GLY A 103 -14.16 3.96 11.54
C GLY A 103 -12.86 3.18 11.57
N TYR A 104 -12.18 2.98 10.43
CA TYR A 104 -10.85 2.36 10.40
C TYR A 104 -9.73 3.37 10.67
N ASN A 105 -8.68 2.90 11.31
CA ASN A 105 -7.37 3.53 11.28
C ASN A 105 -6.67 3.12 9.97
N SER A 106 -6.87 3.91 8.93
CA SER A 106 -6.34 3.58 7.59
C SER A 106 -4.88 3.95 7.48
N LEU A 107 -4.05 3.00 7.00
CA LEU A 107 -2.63 3.18 6.73
C LEU A 107 -2.37 3.11 5.23
N TRP A 108 -1.68 4.12 4.71
CA TRP A 108 -1.20 4.09 3.34
C TRP A 108 0.08 3.27 3.22
N ASN A 109 0.05 2.36 2.28
CA ASN A 109 1.20 1.54 1.88
C ASN A 109 1.33 1.46 0.36
N ASN A 110 2.47 1.03 -0.13
CA ASN A 110 2.71 0.72 -1.55
C ASN A 110 3.23 -0.70 -1.70
N LEU A 111 2.80 -1.38 -2.75
CA LEU A 111 3.30 -2.70 -3.10
C LEU A 111 4.77 -2.60 -3.51
N ASP A 112 5.09 -1.76 -4.50
CA ASP A 112 6.45 -1.49 -4.91
C ASP A 112 7.04 -0.38 -4.02
N LYS A 113 8.09 -0.70 -3.26
CA LYS A 113 8.74 0.22 -2.31
C LYS A 113 9.77 1.15 -2.97
N LEU A 114 10.23 0.81 -4.15
CA LEU A 114 11.23 1.53 -4.93
C LEU A 114 10.67 1.85 -6.32
N LEU A 115 11.24 2.87 -6.96
CA LEU A 115 11.00 3.22 -8.36
C LEU A 115 12.32 3.16 -9.11
N LYS A 116 12.26 2.92 -10.41
CA LYS A 116 13.44 3.10 -11.27
C LYS A 116 13.73 4.57 -11.44
N VAL A 117 14.99 4.96 -11.32
CA VAL A 117 15.45 6.31 -11.61
C VAL A 117 16.11 6.32 -12.98
N GLU A 118 15.70 7.24 -13.84
CA GLU A 118 16.33 7.48 -15.12
C GLU A 118 16.76 8.95 -15.23
N ILE A 119 17.86 9.18 -15.92
CA ILE A 119 18.33 10.53 -16.26
C ILE A 119 17.80 10.83 -17.66
N ASP A 120 16.86 11.76 -17.76
CA ASP A 120 16.40 12.31 -19.05
C ASP A 120 16.99 13.70 -19.22
N LYS A 121 17.98 13.78 -20.12
CA LYS A 121 18.77 15.00 -20.38
C LYS A 121 19.44 15.52 -19.10
N THR A 122 18.82 16.46 -18.40
CA THR A 122 19.32 17.08 -17.16
C THR A 122 18.49 16.75 -15.93
N ASP A 123 17.33 16.10 -16.13
CA ASP A 123 16.39 15.87 -15.04
C ASP A 123 16.36 14.40 -14.61
N LEU A 124 16.35 14.19 -13.30
CA LEU A 124 16.07 12.89 -12.70
C LEU A 124 14.56 12.63 -12.74
N THR A 125 14.16 11.59 -13.47
CA THR A 125 12.78 11.14 -13.52
C THR A 125 12.61 9.79 -12.86
N THR A 126 11.44 9.53 -12.29
CA THR A 126 11.11 8.23 -11.71
C THR A 126 10.11 7.50 -12.60
N LYS A 127 10.33 6.21 -12.79
CA LYS A 127 9.43 5.32 -13.54
C LYS A 127 9.04 4.10 -12.71
N PRO A 128 7.88 3.49 -13.00
CA PRO A 128 7.53 2.20 -12.40
C PRO A 128 8.64 1.16 -12.64
N LEU A 129 8.80 0.25 -11.71
CA LEU A 129 9.69 -0.91 -11.87
C LEU A 129 9.31 -1.71 -13.12
N SER A 130 10.28 -2.40 -13.72
CA SER A 130 9.99 -3.48 -14.66
C SER A 130 9.21 -4.61 -13.93
N LYS A 131 8.64 -5.54 -14.69
CA LYS A 131 7.97 -6.69 -14.08
C LYS A 131 8.97 -7.56 -13.31
N GLU A 132 10.14 -7.74 -13.86
CA GLU A 132 11.23 -8.54 -13.31
C GLU A 132 11.75 -7.93 -12.00
N ASP A 133 12.10 -6.64 -12.01
CA ASP A 133 12.52 -5.91 -10.81
C ASP A 133 11.45 -5.93 -9.71
N ALA A 134 10.17 -5.73 -10.09
CA ALA A 134 9.07 -5.73 -9.13
C ALA A 134 8.87 -7.09 -8.47
N VAL A 135 9.01 -8.19 -9.23
CA VAL A 135 8.92 -9.56 -8.70
C VAL A 135 10.10 -9.84 -7.77
N GLU A 136 11.33 -9.47 -8.17
CA GLU A 136 12.53 -9.67 -7.38
C GLU A 136 12.47 -8.89 -6.04
N LEU A 137 12.16 -7.60 -6.10
CA LEU A 137 12.14 -6.72 -4.95
C LEU A 137 11.01 -7.02 -3.96
N ASN A 138 9.91 -7.61 -4.43
CA ASN A 138 8.82 -8.05 -3.55
C ASN A 138 9.00 -9.48 -3.03
N ALA A 139 10.04 -10.22 -3.44
CA ALA A 139 10.24 -11.58 -2.99
C ALA A 139 10.57 -11.67 -1.49
N ALA A 140 10.30 -12.85 -0.94
CA ALA A 140 10.69 -13.20 0.42
C ALA A 140 12.23 -13.22 0.57
N TYR A 141 12.73 -12.74 1.72
CA TYR A 141 14.16 -12.66 2.00
C TYR A 141 14.50 -13.04 3.46
N GLY A 142 15.80 -13.25 3.69
CA GLY A 142 16.35 -13.58 5.00
C GLY A 142 15.91 -14.95 5.53
N GLU A 143 16.30 -15.26 6.77
CA GLU A 143 16.05 -16.57 7.38
C GLU A 143 14.56 -16.91 7.50
N LYS A 144 13.73 -15.92 7.80
CA LYS A 144 12.27 -16.11 7.94
C LYS A 144 11.53 -16.26 6.62
N LYS A 145 12.20 -16.07 5.48
CA LYS A 145 11.63 -16.13 4.13
C LYS A 145 10.31 -15.34 4.01
N LEU A 146 10.30 -14.10 4.49
CA LEU A 146 9.16 -13.19 4.41
C LEU A 146 9.55 -11.95 3.60
N SER A 147 8.65 -11.47 2.77
CA SER A 147 8.81 -10.17 2.09
C SER A 147 8.70 -9.00 3.06
N VAL A 148 9.09 -7.79 2.62
CA VAL A 148 8.85 -6.55 3.38
C VAL A 148 7.36 -6.43 3.73
N LEU A 149 6.47 -6.60 2.74
CA LEU A 149 5.02 -6.50 2.94
C LEU A 149 4.50 -7.50 3.98
N GLN A 150 4.95 -8.77 3.94
CA GLN A 150 4.54 -9.75 4.96
C GLN A 150 5.04 -9.39 6.36
N ARG A 151 6.24 -8.82 6.49
CA ARG A 151 6.77 -8.34 7.77
C ARG A 151 5.97 -7.17 8.32
N GLU A 152 5.58 -6.22 7.46
CA GLU A 152 4.69 -5.12 7.81
C GLU A 152 3.31 -5.63 8.29
N ILE A 153 2.71 -6.58 7.57
CA ILE A 153 1.44 -7.20 7.94
C ILE A 153 1.54 -7.92 9.29
N ASN A 154 2.60 -8.70 9.50
CA ASN A 154 2.81 -9.44 10.75
C ASN A 154 3.03 -8.52 11.95
N LEU A 155 3.69 -7.37 11.76
CA LEU A 155 3.89 -6.36 12.79
C LEU A 155 2.58 -5.64 13.14
N LEU A 156 1.86 -5.18 12.11
CA LEU A 156 0.71 -4.28 12.27
C LEU A 156 -0.62 -5.03 12.48
N LYS A 157 -0.71 -6.28 12.04
CA LYS A 157 -1.92 -7.15 12.16
C LYS A 157 -3.20 -6.43 11.71
N PRO A 158 -3.25 -5.87 10.49
CA PRO A 158 -4.44 -5.17 10.02
C PRO A 158 -5.63 -6.14 9.94
N LYS A 159 -6.83 -5.65 10.30
CA LYS A 159 -8.07 -6.42 10.12
C LYS A 159 -8.51 -6.46 8.67
N VAL A 160 -8.14 -5.44 7.90
CA VAL A 160 -8.45 -5.33 6.47
C VAL A 160 -7.21 -4.90 5.71
N ILE A 161 -6.99 -5.50 4.55
CA ILE A 161 -6.00 -5.06 3.56
C ILE A 161 -6.75 -4.82 2.24
N VAL A 162 -6.54 -3.66 1.62
CA VAL A 162 -7.09 -3.36 0.31
C VAL A 162 -5.96 -3.13 -0.68
N PHE A 163 -5.76 -4.07 -1.59
CA PHE A 163 -4.84 -3.93 -2.71
C PHE A 163 -5.51 -3.18 -3.87
N ALA A 164 -5.31 -1.88 -3.92
CA ALA A 164 -5.79 -0.98 -4.97
C ALA A 164 -4.79 -0.88 -6.13
N ILE A 165 -4.30 -2.03 -6.61
CA ILE A 165 -3.18 -2.14 -7.56
C ILE A 165 -3.60 -2.51 -8.98
N GLY A 166 -4.86 -2.92 -9.19
CA GLY A 166 -5.37 -3.35 -10.49
C GLY A 166 -4.87 -4.74 -10.93
N PRO A 167 -5.41 -5.25 -12.07
CA PRO A 167 -5.19 -6.63 -12.51
C PRO A 167 -3.97 -6.84 -13.41
N ARG A 168 -3.12 -5.82 -13.63
CA ARG A 168 -1.97 -5.96 -14.54
C ARG A 168 -1.04 -7.09 -14.09
N GLU A 169 -0.46 -7.79 -15.06
CA GLU A 169 0.42 -8.94 -14.83
C GLU A 169 1.58 -8.61 -13.87
N LYS A 170 2.21 -7.44 -14.04
CA LYS A 170 3.26 -6.95 -13.14
C LYS A 170 2.83 -7.05 -11.68
N TYR A 171 1.73 -6.37 -11.31
CA TYR A 171 1.29 -6.31 -9.91
C TYR A 171 0.78 -7.64 -9.37
N ARG A 172 0.16 -8.46 -10.23
CA ARG A 172 -0.24 -9.83 -9.88
C ARG A 172 0.97 -10.71 -9.54
N LYS A 173 2.02 -10.66 -10.36
CA LYS A 173 3.27 -11.40 -10.11
C LYS A 173 4.03 -10.86 -8.91
N SER A 174 4.07 -9.53 -8.76
CA SER A 174 4.64 -8.84 -7.59
C SER A 174 3.96 -9.26 -6.29
N LEU A 175 2.62 -9.25 -6.28
CA LEU A 175 1.83 -9.71 -5.13
C LEU A 175 2.04 -11.19 -4.83
N ALA A 176 2.06 -12.04 -5.86
CA ALA A 176 2.34 -13.46 -5.70
C ALA A 176 3.75 -13.71 -5.12
N SER A 177 4.75 -12.97 -5.61
CA SER A 177 6.12 -13.01 -5.08
C SER A 177 6.19 -12.58 -3.62
N ALA A 178 5.45 -11.52 -3.26
CA ALA A 178 5.40 -11.02 -1.89
C ALA A 178 4.84 -12.05 -0.90
N PHE A 179 3.98 -12.95 -1.33
CA PHE A 179 3.40 -14.00 -0.49
C PHE A 179 3.98 -15.40 -0.76
N ALA A 180 4.98 -15.51 -1.62
CA ALA A 180 5.62 -16.77 -2.01
C ALA A 180 4.60 -17.82 -2.52
N ILE A 181 3.61 -17.37 -3.32
CA ILE A 181 2.58 -18.23 -3.92
C ILE A 181 2.71 -18.27 -5.45
N ASP A 182 2.09 -19.27 -6.09
CA ASP A 182 2.00 -19.29 -7.55
C ASP A 182 1.07 -18.16 -8.04
N ALA A 183 1.56 -17.35 -8.97
CA ALA A 183 0.79 -16.25 -9.56
C ALA A 183 -0.47 -16.72 -10.34
N SER A 184 -0.53 -17.99 -10.75
CA SER A 184 -1.72 -18.57 -11.39
C SER A 184 -2.92 -18.61 -10.45
N LEU A 185 -2.71 -18.79 -9.14
CA LEU A 185 -3.76 -18.78 -8.12
C LEU A 185 -4.50 -17.44 -8.05
N LEU A 186 -3.78 -16.34 -8.29
CA LEU A 186 -4.37 -15.00 -8.33
C LEU A 186 -5.08 -14.70 -9.66
N TYR A 187 -4.84 -15.47 -10.72
CA TYR A 187 -5.41 -15.18 -12.03
C TYR A 187 -6.94 -15.28 -12.04
N ALA A 188 -7.49 -16.31 -11.39
CA ALA A 188 -8.94 -16.51 -11.29
C ALA A 188 -9.64 -15.42 -10.46
N HIS A 189 -8.90 -14.77 -9.55
CA HIS A 189 -9.40 -13.73 -8.64
C HIS A 189 -9.07 -12.30 -9.09
N ARG A 190 -8.57 -12.12 -10.32
CA ARG A 190 -8.24 -10.79 -10.79
C ARG A 190 -9.48 -9.91 -10.96
N PRO A 191 -9.43 -8.62 -10.58
CA PRO A 191 -10.52 -7.70 -10.84
C PRO A 191 -10.87 -7.62 -12.33
N THR A 192 -12.17 -7.69 -12.62
CA THR A 192 -12.76 -7.52 -13.95
C THR A 192 -13.80 -6.39 -13.92
N ARG A 193 -14.29 -5.96 -15.08
CA ARG A 193 -15.37 -4.96 -15.11
C ARG A 193 -16.67 -5.45 -14.47
N GLN A 194 -16.96 -6.75 -14.59
CA GLN A 194 -18.17 -7.38 -14.01
C GLN A 194 -17.99 -7.68 -12.51
N ASN A 195 -16.76 -7.77 -12.07
CA ASN A 195 -16.43 -8.00 -10.67
C ASN A 195 -15.16 -7.23 -10.30
N CYS A 196 -15.32 -5.97 -9.91
CA CYS A 196 -14.22 -5.04 -9.69
C CYS A 196 -13.53 -5.19 -8.33
N VAL A 197 -14.08 -5.99 -7.40
CA VAL A 197 -13.51 -6.28 -6.08
C VAL A 197 -13.58 -7.78 -5.81
N HIS A 198 -12.47 -8.37 -5.43
CA HIS A 198 -12.36 -9.78 -5.03
C HIS A 198 -11.79 -9.91 -3.63
N ASP A 199 -12.37 -10.78 -2.82
CA ASP A 199 -11.74 -11.27 -1.59
C ASP A 199 -10.70 -12.34 -1.98
N ILE A 200 -9.46 -12.11 -1.59
CA ILE A 200 -8.32 -13.00 -1.82
C ILE A 200 -7.66 -13.47 -0.51
N SER A 201 -8.33 -13.31 0.62
CA SER A 201 -7.81 -13.69 1.94
C SER A 201 -7.33 -15.14 1.99
N ALA A 202 -8.18 -16.06 1.52
CA ALA A 202 -7.87 -17.49 1.47
C ALA A 202 -6.70 -17.81 0.53
N VAL A 203 -6.61 -17.10 -0.62
CA VAL A 203 -5.54 -17.28 -1.60
C VAL A 203 -4.18 -16.89 -1.03
N LEU A 204 -4.14 -15.82 -0.21
CA LEU A 204 -2.92 -15.35 0.45
C LEU A 204 -2.65 -16.05 1.80
N GLY A 205 -3.53 -16.95 2.25
CA GLY A 205 -3.38 -17.65 3.52
C GLY A 205 -3.59 -16.78 4.77
N LEU A 206 -4.24 -15.62 4.64
CA LEU A 206 -4.52 -14.68 5.73
C LEU A 206 -5.92 -14.95 6.31
N LYS A 207 -5.98 -15.79 7.37
CA LYS A 207 -7.26 -16.26 7.94
C LYS A 207 -8.00 -15.23 8.78
N ASP A 208 -7.25 -14.33 9.46
CA ASP A 208 -7.79 -13.36 10.42
C ASP A 208 -7.84 -11.93 9.85
N THR A 209 -7.58 -11.80 8.56
CA THR A 209 -7.53 -10.53 7.84
C THR A 209 -8.37 -10.62 6.57
N ILE A 210 -9.29 -9.70 6.37
CA ILE A 210 -10.02 -9.55 5.10
C ILE A 210 -9.08 -8.91 4.10
N VAL A 211 -8.84 -9.56 2.95
CA VAL A 211 -7.95 -9.05 1.91
C VAL A 211 -8.71 -8.85 0.62
N LEU A 212 -8.88 -7.60 0.24
CA LEU A 212 -9.58 -7.22 -0.98
C LEU A 212 -8.58 -6.80 -2.07
N TRP A 213 -8.82 -7.25 -3.28
CA TRP A 213 -8.09 -6.82 -4.47
C TRP A 213 -9.02 -6.11 -5.43
N THR A 214 -8.65 -4.89 -5.83
CA THR A 214 -9.46 -4.04 -6.72
C THR A 214 -8.60 -3.32 -7.76
N TYR A 215 -9.25 -2.67 -8.71
CA TYR A 215 -8.59 -1.75 -9.62
C TYR A 215 -7.98 -0.56 -8.88
N HIS A 216 -6.96 0.04 -9.49
CA HIS A 216 -6.49 1.35 -9.03
C HIS A 216 -7.63 2.38 -9.10
N PRO A 217 -7.83 3.22 -8.08
CA PRO A 217 -9.00 4.11 -7.97
C PRO A 217 -9.18 5.06 -9.16
N ASN A 218 -8.11 5.52 -9.78
CA ASN A 218 -8.19 6.33 -11.00
C ASN A 218 -8.84 5.56 -12.17
N TYR A 219 -8.66 4.23 -12.23
CA TYR A 219 -9.33 3.40 -13.22
C TYR A 219 -10.81 3.22 -12.89
N LEU A 220 -11.14 2.99 -11.62
CA LEU A 220 -12.53 2.88 -11.16
C LEU A 220 -13.32 4.14 -11.50
N SER A 221 -12.76 5.33 -11.24
CA SER A 221 -13.40 6.61 -11.57
C SER A 221 -13.61 6.78 -13.06
N ARG A 222 -12.59 6.56 -13.88
CA ARG A 222 -12.68 6.65 -15.34
C ARG A 222 -13.63 5.60 -15.94
N GLY A 223 -13.63 4.41 -15.36
CA GLY A 223 -14.49 3.29 -15.78
C GLY A 223 -15.94 3.36 -15.30
N LYS A 224 -16.31 4.37 -14.50
CA LYS A 224 -17.62 4.51 -13.83
C LYS A 224 -17.95 3.31 -12.92
N LEU A 225 -16.94 2.69 -12.31
CA LEU A 225 -17.04 1.54 -11.41
C LEU A 225 -16.83 1.92 -9.94
N LYS A 226 -16.65 3.22 -9.65
CA LYS A 226 -16.26 3.71 -8.31
C LYS A 226 -17.32 3.36 -7.26
N ASP A 227 -18.57 3.66 -7.54
CA ASP A 227 -19.66 3.49 -6.57
C ASP A 227 -19.92 2.00 -6.31
N GLU A 228 -19.94 1.17 -7.36
CA GLU A 228 -20.04 -0.28 -7.24
C GLU A 228 -18.90 -0.87 -6.40
N ALA A 229 -17.65 -0.46 -6.68
CA ALA A 229 -16.49 -0.91 -5.92
C ALA A 229 -16.57 -0.50 -4.45
N HIS A 230 -16.99 0.74 -4.16
CA HIS A 230 -17.17 1.24 -2.80
C HIS A 230 -18.23 0.45 -2.06
N GLN A 231 -19.44 0.30 -2.62
CA GLN A 231 -20.51 -0.48 -2.00
C GLN A 231 -20.09 -1.91 -1.72
N LYS A 232 -19.42 -2.57 -2.68
CA LYS A 232 -18.95 -3.94 -2.50
C LYS A 232 -17.88 -4.05 -1.42
N MET A 233 -16.90 -3.14 -1.37
CA MET A 233 -15.91 -3.12 -0.31
C MET A 233 -16.57 -2.88 1.05
N GLN A 234 -17.50 -1.92 1.17
CA GLN A 234 -18.24 -1.67 2.41
C GLN A 234 -18.94 -2.93 2.93
N LEU A 235 -19.65 -3.64 2.06
CA LEU A 235 -20.33 -4.89 2.44
C LEU A 235 -19.38 -5.98 2.93
N LEU A 236 -18.17 -6.04 2.37
CA LEU A 236 -17.17 -7.05 2.72
C LEU A 236 -16.40 -6.73 4.01
N VAL A 237 -16.18 -5.43 4.31
CA VAL A 237 -15.37 -5.03 5.48
C VAL A 237 -16.19 -4.63 6.70
N THR A 238 -17.49 -4.34 6.55
CA THR A 238 -18.37 -4.07 7.70
C THR A 238 -18.48 -5.32 8.56
N PRO A 239 -18.19 -5.25 9.87
CA PRO A 239 -18.40 -6.38 10.75
C PRO A 239 -19.84 -6.84 10.65
N LYS A 240 -20.06 -8.14 10.40
CA LYS A 240 -21.42 -8.71 10.53
C LYS A 240 -21.75 -8.69 12.03
N GLU A 241 -22.81 -7.98 12.37
CA GLU A 241 -23.36 -8.07 13.73
C GLU A 241 -23.65 -9.56 14.01
N THR A 242 -22.97 -10.13 14.98
CA THR A 242 -23.15 -11.52 15.44
C THR A 242 -24.15 -11.53 16.59
#